data_07723290827d397ba3a0b9d4a24cc3c8
#
_entry.id   07723290827d397ba3a0b9d4a24cc3c8
#
_cell.length_a   1.000
_cell.length_b   1.000
_cell.length_c   1.000
_cell.angle_alpha   90.00
_cell.angle_beta   90.00
_cell.angle_gamma   90.00
#
_symmetry.space_group_name_H-M   'P 1'
#
loop_
_entity.id
_entity.type
_entity.pdbx_description
1 polymer ?
#
loop_
_entity_poly.entity_id
_entity_poly.type
_entity_poly.pdbx_seq_one_letter_code
_entity_poly.pdbx_strand_id
1 'polypeptide(L)'
;MQRYVEEWRHTISRIGRWVDFDNDYKTMDPWYMESVWWVFKQLWDKGLIYQGVKVMPLSTSLGTPLANFEATSNYQDVQDPAVTVLFELEDSDAYLAVWTTTPWTLPSNLAICVGNDIEYVLVEDKESNKKIYMAKERVSHYFDDIEVINTIKGSDLVQQRYKPVFPYFSDQVKDGAFVVLSDDYVTTDSGTGLVHQAPAFGEDDLRVIKSYGISAMVCPVDLHGKFTDEVSDFSGMYVKDADKKIIEYLKANNSLLRQEVIQHSYPYCYRSNTPLIYRAIPSWYVRVTDFKHKLIDANEQIN
;
A
#
# COMPACT_ATOMS: atom_id res chain seq x y z
N MET A 1 15.05 24.00 23.21
CA MET A 1 13.76 23.84 23.90
C MET A 1 13.78 24.49 25.30
N GLN A 2 14.73 24.22 26.20
CA GLN A 2 14.79 24.74 27.59
C GLN A 2 14.66 26.28 27.68
N ARG A 3 15.35 27.01 26.77
CA ARG A 3 15.23 28.48 26.70
C ARG A 3 13.77 28.95 26.54
N TYR A 4 12.97 28.29 25.72
CA TYR A 4 11.58 28.67 25.51
C TYR A 4 10.68 28.35 26.73
N VAL A 5 11.02 27.34 27.52
CA VAL A 5 10.32 27.05 28.78
C VAL A 5 10.45 28.22 29.73
N GLU A 6 11.65 28.80 29.86
CA GLU A 6 11.88 29.98 30.68
C GLU A 6 11.17 31.23 30.17
N GLU A 7 11.18 31.46 28.84
CA GLU A 7 10.43 32.54 28.20
C GLU A 7 8.93 32.40 28.46
N TRP A 8 8.40 31.17 28.37
CA TRP A 8 6.98 30.89 28.62
C TRP A 8 6.59 31.11 30.08
N ARG A 9 7.45 30.88 31.03
CA ARG A 9 7.21 31.19 32.48
C ARG A 9 6.74 32.64 32.63
N HIS A 10 7.44 33.57 32.01
CA HIS A 10 7.06 34.98 32.01
C HIS A 10 5.74 35.24 31.28
N THR A 11 5.58 34.73 30.08
CA THR A 11 4.38 34.93 29.23
C THR A 11 3.13 34.39 29.90
N ILE A 12 3.15 33.14 30.36
CA ILE A 12 2.03 32.46 31.01
C ILE A 12 1.64 33.16 32.32
N SER A 13 2.61 33.53 33.12
CA SER A 13 2.34 34.31 34.36
C SER A 13 1.72 35.68 34.02
N ARG A 14 2.21 36.35 32.98
CA ARG A 14 1.69 37.66 32.53
C ARG A 14 0.23 37.64 32.09
N ILE A 15 -0.24 36.55 31.47
CA ILE A 15 -1.65 36.38 31.07
C ILE A 15 -2.52 35.85 32.22
N GLY A 16 -1.99 35.75 33.43
CA GLY A 16 -2.74 35.38 34.64
C GLY A 16 -3.04 33.89 34.79
N ARG A 17 -2.33 33.03 34.09
CA ARG A 17 -2.46 31.58 34.23
C ARG A 17 -1.61 31.06 35.38
N TRP A 18 -2.21 30.39 36.33
CA TRP A 18 -1.51 29.81 37.47
C TRP A 18 -1.06 28.39 37.14
N VAL A 19 0.23 28.21 37.02
CA VAL A 19 0.92 26.96 36.73
C VAL A 19 2.13 26.85 37.65
N ASP A 20 2.36 25.65 38.19
CA ASP A 20 3.60 25.35 38.90
C ASP A 20 4.68 25.00 37.86
N PHE A 21 5.56 25.96 37.58
CA PHE A 21 6.67 25.81 36.67
C PHE A 21 7.89 25.11 37.25
N ASP A 22 7.95 24.93 38.56
CA ASP A 22 9.08 24.34 39.26
C ASP A 22 8.88 22.83 39.45
N ASN A 23 7.62 22.38 39.60
CA ASN A 23 7.24 20.99 39.76
C ASN A 23 6.39 20.48 38.53
N ASP A 24 6.67 20.97 37.37
CA ASP A 24 6.05 20.49 36.13
C ASP A 24 6.55 19.08 35.77
N TYR A 25 5.90 18.42 34.84
CA TYR A 25 6.46 17.22 34.25
C TYR A 25 6.92 17.49 32.78
N LYS A 26 8.06 16.91 32.43
CA LYS A 26 8.61 16.99 31.08
C LYS A 26 8.82 15.58 30.55
N THR A 27 8.38 15.33 29.32
CA THR A 27 8.55 14.01 28.68
C THR A 27 10.00 13.62 28.43
N MET A 28 10.92 14.58 28.58
CA MET A 28 12.37 14.36 28.48
C MET A 28 13.03 14.00 29.82
N ASP A 29 12.32 14.08 30.94
CA ASP A 29 12.85 13.75 32.24
C ASP A 29 13.05 12.24 32.41
N PRO A 30 14.16 11.79 33.07
CA PRO A 30 14.44 10.38 33.27
C PRO A 30 13.29 9.60 33.94
N TRP A 31 12.68 10.21 34.98
CA TRP A 31 11.56 9.59 35.69
C TRP A 31 10.29 9.41 34.81
N TYR A 32 10.06 10.32 33.85
CA TYR A 32 8.98 10.15 32.87
C TYR A 32 9.30 8.98 31.95
N MET A 33 10.53 8.91 31.42
CA MET A 33 10.96 7.81 30.56
C MET A 33 10.91 6.46 31.31
N GLU A 34 11.30 6.42 32.58
CA GLU A 34 11.18 5.22 33.42
C GLU A 34 9.73 4.78 33.57
N SER A 35 8.80 5.71 33.77
CA SER A 35 7.37 5.42 33.84
C SER A 35 6.83 4.81 32.53
N VAL A 36 7.24 5.34 31.38
CA VAL A 36 6.88 4.79 30.06
C VAL A 36 7.43 3.37 29.89
N TRP A 37 8.68 3.13 30.28
CA TRP A 37 9.30 1.81 30.22
C TRP A 37 8.65 0.82 31.17
N TRP A 38 8.24 1.28 32.36
CA TRP A 38 7.48 0.45 33.28
C TRP A 38 6.13 0.01 32.69
N VAL A 39 5.39 0.92 32.05
CA VAL A 39 4.14 0.58 31.34
C VAL A 39 4.41 -0.44 30.24
N PHE A 40 5.44 -0.21 29.42
CA PHE A 40 5.83 -1.16 28.37
C PHE A 40 6.14 -2.55 28.96
N LYS A 41 6.89 -2.61 30.05
CA LYS A 41 7.20 -3.86 30.75
C LYS A 41 5.94 -4.56 31.24
N GLN A 42 4.96 -3.84 31.81
CA GLN A 42 3.69 -4.43 32.25
C GLN A 42 2.92 -5.05 31.09
N LEU A 43 2.92 -4.41 29.92
CA LEU A 43 2.29 -4.95 28.70
C LEU A 43 3.05 -6.16 28.17
N TRP A 44 4.36 -6.13 28.21
CA TRP A 44 5.22 -7.24 27.82
C TRP A 44 4.99 -8.48 28.69
N ASP A 45 5.02 -8.31 29.99
CA ASP A 45 4.82 -9.41 30.96
C ASP A 45 3.43 -10.04 30.83
N LYS A 46 2.44 -9.30 30.32
CA LYS A 46 1.09 -9.81 30.00
C LYS A 46 0.99 -10.44 28.61
N GLY A 47 2.06 -10.52 27.83
CA GLY A 47 2.06 -11.06 26.46
C GLY A 47 1.28 -10.22 25.45
N LEU A 48 1.04 -8.93 25.74
CA LEU A 48 0.30 -8.01 24.90
C LEU A 48 1.15 -7.31 23.84
N ILE A 49 2.48 -7.38 23.97
CA ILE A 49 3.43 -6.80 23.01
C ILE A 49 3.82 -7.87 21.99
N TYR A 50 3.80 -7.50 20.72
CA TYR A 50 4.26 -8.37 19.64
C TYR A 50 4.97 -7.57 18.55
N GLN A 51 5.86 -8.24 17.82
CA GLN A 51 6.47 -7.70 16.61
C GLN A 51 5.59 -8.06 15.40
N GLY A 52 5.38 -7.09 14.53
CA GLY A 52 4.56 -7.28 13.33
C GLY A 52 4.95 -6.32 12.22
N VAL A 53 4.28 -6.47 11.09
CA VAL A 53 4.45 -5.62 9.92
C VAL A 53 3.12 -4.99 9.56
N LYS A 54 3.12 -3.68 9.33
CA LYS A 54 1.98 -2.93 8.76
C LYS A 54 2.46 -2.07 7.60
N VAL A 55 1.59 -1.89 6.62
CA VAL A 55 1.79 -0.90 5.58
C VAL A 55 1.46 0.48 6.16
N MET A 56 2.42 1.38 6.09
CA MET A 56 2.32 2.71 6.70
C MET A 56 2.79 3.77 5.71
N PRO A 57 2.22 4.99 5.76
CA PRO A 57 2.76 6.11 5.00
C PRO A 57 4.18 6.43 5.45
N LEU A 58 5.09 6.52 4.50
CA LEU A 58 6.52 6.74 4.70
C LEU A 58 6.95 8.04 4.03
N SER A 59 7.58 8.93 4.79
CA SER A 59 8.32 10.06 4.24
C SER A 59 9.70 9.60 3.78
N THR A 60 9.88 9.46 2.48
CA THR A 60 11.15 8.99 1.89
C THR A 60 12.30 9.97 2.09
N SER A 61 12.00 11.27 2.17
CA SER A 61 12.98 12.31 2.46
C SER A 61 13.50 12.24 3.91
N LEU A 62 12.62 11.90 4.86
CA LEU A 62 12.97 11.80 6.28
C LEU A 62 13.39 10.38 6.68
N GLY A 63 13.08 9.36 5.87
CA GLY A 63 13.31 7.95 6.18
C GLY A 63 12.45 7.44 7.36
N THR A 64 11.29 8.06 7.62
CA THR A 64 10.44 7.75 8.78
C THR A 64 8.97 7.54 8.39
N PRO A 65 8.28 6.56 9.01
CA PRO A 65 6.84 6.45 8.87
C PRO A 65 6.11 7.63 9.53
N LEU A 66 4.93 7.95 9.04
CA LEU A 66 4.05 8.99 9.55
C LEU A 66 2.77 8.37 10.13
N ALA A 67 2.15 9.05 11.07
CA ALA A 67 0.80 8.72 11.51
C ALA A 67 -0.23 9.06 10.41
N ASN A 68 -1.38 8.38 10.39
CA ASN A 68 -2.40 8.61 9.37
C ASN A 68 -2.84 10.07 9.30
N PHE A 69 -3.03 10.73 10.46
CA PHE A 69 -3.44 12.15 10.46
C PHE A 69 -2.35 13.08 9.89
N GLU A 70 -1.07 12.73 10.02
CA GLU A 70 0.04 13.48 9.42
C GLU A 70 0.07 13.29 7.90
N ALA A 71 -0.21 12.07 7.43
CA ALA A 71 -0.29 11.76 6.00
C ALA A 71 -1.45 12.50 5.31
N THR A 72 -2.56 12.75 6.03
CA THR A 72 -3.74 13.44 5.47
C THR A 72 -3.65 14.97 5.50
N SER A 73 -2.59 15.55 6.08
CA SER A 73 -2.49 17.00 6.33
C SER A 73 -2.01 17.83 5.13
N ASN A 74 -1.45 17.21 4.09
CA ASN A 74 -0.88 17.92 2.93
C ASN A 74 -1.11 17.14 1.63
N TYR A 75 -2.34 17.20 1.12
CA TYR A 75 -2.66 16.65 -0.21
C TYR A 75 -2.41 17.69 -1.29
N GLN A 76 -1.87 17.25 -2.41
CA GLN A 76 -1.59 18.09 -3.58
C GLN A 76 -2.12 17.41 -4.84
N ASP A 77 -2.64 18.21 -5.77
CA ASP A 77 -3.03 17.70 -7.08
C ASP A 77 -1.78 17.48 -7.93
N VAL A 78 -1.61 16.24 -8.38
CA VAL A 78 -0.46 15.82 -9.19
C VAL A 78 -0.90 15.11 -10.46
N GLN A 79 0.01 15.03 -11.41
CA GLN A 79 -0.14 14.21 -12.60
C GLN A 79 0.82 13.02 -12.48
N ASP A 80 0.26 11.83 -12.41
CA ASP A 80 1.02 10.58 -12.36
C ASP A 80 0.67 9.70 -13.58
N PRO A 81 1.61 8.85 -14.04
CA PRO A 81 1.32 7.88 -15.08
C PRO A 81 0.40 6.79 -14.53
N ALA A 82 -0.57 6.40 -15.34
CA ALA A 82 -1.37 5.20 -15.12
C ALA A 82 -1.11 4.22 -16.27
N VAL A 83 -1.01 2.94 -15.94
CA VAL A 83 -0.76 1.89 -16.91
C VAL A 83 -1.74 0.73 -16.76
N THR A 84 -2.14 0.15 -17.90
CA THR A 84 -2.85 -1.12 -17.95
C THR A 84 -1.90 -2.18 -18.45
N VAL A 85 -1.65 -3.19 -17.64
CA VAL A 85 -0.65 -4.23 -17.85
C VAL A 85 -1.33 -5.58 -18.08
N LEU A 86 -0.80 -6.35 -19.01
CA LEU A 86 -1.27 -7.68 -19.38
C LEU A 86 -0.47 -8.75 -18.67
N PHE A 87 -1.14 -9.55 -17.85
CA PHE A 87 -0.58 -10.74 -17.20
C PHE A 87 -1.10 -11.99 -17.89
N GLU A 88 -0.21 -12.81 -18.43
CA GLU A 88 -0.54 -14.05 -19.14
C GLU A 88 -0.99 -15.13 -18.17
N LEU A 89 -2.14 -15.75 -18.39
CA LEU A 89 -2.57 -16.92 -17.64
C LEU A 89 -1.70 -18.14 -18.00
N GLU A 90 -1.41 -19.01 -17.01
CA GLU A 90 -0.53 -20.17 -17.23
C GLU A 90 -1.25 -21.27 -18.07
N ASP A 91 -2.56 -21.47 -17.84
CA ASP A 91 -3.33 -22.58 -18.40
C ASP A 91 -4.14 -22.20 -19.64
N SER A 92 -3.95 -21.01 -20.20
CA SER A 92 -4.67 -20.53 -21.38
C SER A 92 -3.84 -19.51 -22.18
N ASP A 93 -4.31 -19.18 -23.40
CA ASP A 93 -3.75 -18.11 -24.24
C ASP A 93 -4.33 -16.72 -23.92
N ALA A 94 -4.99 -16.58 -22.76
CA ALA A 94 -5.62 -15.35 -22.33
C ALA A 94 -4.74 -14.54 -21.35
N TYR A 95 -5.02 -13.24 -21.31
CA TYR A 95 -4.34 -12.27 -20.44
C TYR A 95 -5.34 -11.62 -19.50
N LEU A 96 -4.89 -11.26 -18.32
CA LEU A 96 -5.61 -10.41 -17.36
C LEU A 96 -5.15 -8.96 -17.55
N ALA A 97 -6.05 -8.05 -17.88
CA ALA A 97 -5.74 -6.63 -17.95
C ALA A 97 -5.85 -5.98 -16.57
N VAL A 98 -4.75 -5.49 -16.03
CA VAL A 98 -4.68 -4.93 -14.69
C VAL A 98 -4.20 -3.49 -14.75
N TRP A 99 -4.95 -2.58 -14.13
CA TRP A 99 -4.65 -1.15 -14.13
C TRP A 99 -4.01 -0.71 -12.81
N THR A 100 -3.02 0.19 -12.90
CA THR A 100 -2.39 0.81 -11.73
C THR A 100 -1.93 2.24 -12.01
N THR A 101 -1.95 3.07 -10.99
CA THR A 101 -1.40 4.45 -10.96
C THR A 101 -0.01 4.49 -10.35
N THR A 102 0.51 3.36 -9.91
CA THR A 102 1.82 3.22 -9.29
C THR A 102 2.66 2.16 -10.00
N PRO A 103 3.14 2.45 -11.23
CA PRO A 103 3.91 1.46 -12.01
C PRO A 103 5.10 0.88 -11.23
N TRP A 104 5.71 1.69 -10.36
CA TRP A 104 6.85 1.28 -9.53
C TRP A 104 6.56 0.10 -8.57
N THR A 105 5.27 -0.21 -8.28
CA THR A 105 4.93 -1.37 -7.44
C THR A 105 4.85 -2.68 -8.22
N LEU A 106 4.77 -2.63 -9.56
CA LEU A 106 4.64 -3.81 -10.43
C LEU A 106 5.77 -4.84 -10.28
N PRO A 107 7.06 -4.45 -10.09
CA PRO A 107 8.12 -5.42 -9.81
C PRO A 107 7.88 -6.27 -8.56
N SER A 108 7.02 -5.80 -7.65
CA SER A 108 6.63 -6.48 -6.40
C SER A 108 5.24 -7.11 -6.47
N ASN A 109 4.68 -7.30 -7.67
CA ASN A 109 3.42 -8.00 -7.85
C ASN A 109 3.50 -9.43 -7.34
N LEU A 110 2.53 -9.85 -6.52
CA LEU A 110 2.46 -11.21 -5.98
C LEU A 110 1.09 -11.87 -6.18
N ALA A 111 0.03 -11.09 -6.45
CA ALA A 111 -1.29 -11.60 -6.80
C ALA A 111 -2.07 -10.59 -7.65
N ILE A 112 -3.20 -11.01 -8.19
CA ILE A 112 -4.21 -10.17 -8.82
C ILE A 112 -5.53 -10.40 -8.10
N CYS A 113 -6.26 -9.34 -7.76
CA CYS A 113 -7.54 -9.43 -7.08
C CYS A 113 -8.69 -9.07 -8.00
N VAL A 114 -9.77 -9.84 -7.94
CA VAL A 114 -11.04 -9.65 -8.68
C VAL A 114 -12.21 -9.50 -7.72
N GLY A 115 -13.31 -8.94 -8.17
CA GLY A 115 -14.57 -8.97 -7.42
C GLY A 115 -15.35 -10.25 -7.73
N ASN A 116 -15.75 -11.00 -6.70
CA ASN A 116 -16.37 -12.33 -6.84
C ASN A 116 -17.59 -12.32 -7.77
N ASP A 117 -18.46 -11.33 -7.61
CA ASP A 117 -19.74 -11.22 -8.32
C ASP A 117 -19.67 -10.33 -9.59
N ILE A 118 -18.52 -9.71 -9.85
CA ILE A 118 -18.32 -8.89 -11.05
C ILE A 118 -18.28 -9.79 -12.28
N GLU A 119 -18.96 -9.37 -13.35
CA GLU A 119 -18.87 -10.01 -14.67
C GLU A 119 -17.59 -9.58 -15.39
N TYR A 120 -16.78 -10.56 -15.77
CA TYR A 120 -15.59 -10.37 -16.60
C TYR A 120 -15.83 -10.96 -17.97
N VAL A 121 -15.40 -10.25 -18.99
CA VAL A 121 -15.51 -10.69 -20.38
C VAL A 121 -14.15 -10.94 -20.98
N LEU A 122 -14.08 -11.97 -21.83
CA LEU A 122 -12.94 -12.24 -22.68
C LEU A 122 -13.19 -11.54 -24.02
N VAL A 123 -12.30 -10.66 -24.40
CA VAL A 123 -12.31 -9.95 -25.67
C VAL A 123 -11.01 -10.22 -26.43
N GLU A 124 -11.04 -10.13 -27.77
CA GLU A 124 -9.83 -10.24 -28.59
C GLU A 124 -9.43 -8.87 -29.12
N ASP A 125 -8.29 -8.39 -28.67
CA ASP A 125 -7.70 -7.16 -29.19
C ASP A 125 -7.13 -7.40 -30.59
N LYS A 126 -7.72 -6.75 -31.57
CA LYS A 126 -7.37 -6.91 -33.00
C LYS A 126 -5.98 -6.38 -33.36
N GLU A 127 -5.43 -5.48 -32.56
CA GLU A 127 -4.09 -4.91 -32.80
C GLU A 127 -3.00 -5.86 -32.35
N SER A 128 -3.14 -6.44 -31.15
CA SER A 128 -2.15 -7.37 -30.56
C SER A 128 -2.46 -8.86 -30.80
N ASN A 129 -3.65 -9.21 -31.30
CA ASN A 129 -4.20 -10.56 -31.38
C ASN A 129 -4.21 -11.29 -30.02
N LYS A 130 -4.35 -10.55 -28.93
CA LYS A 130 -4.40 -11.10 -27.58
C LYS A 130 -5.84 -11.22 -27.10
N LYS A 131 -6.14 -12.31 -26.41
CA LYS A 131 -7.41 -12.50 -25.71
C LYS A 131 -7.26 -11.95 -24.29
N ILE A 132 -8.12 -11.03 -23.88
CA ILE A 132 -7.95 -10.23 -22.69
C ILE A 132 -9.20 -10.28 -21.81
N TYR A 133 -9.04 -10.64 -20.55
CA TYR A 133 -10.08 -10.51 -19.53
C TYR A 133 -10.07 -9.13 -18.89
N MET A 134 -11.23 -8.51 -18.80
CA MET A 134 -11.50 -7.31 -17.99
C MET A 134 -12.96 -7.27 -17.57
N ALA A 135 -13.30 -6.41 -16.60
CA ALA A 135 -14.69 -6.25 -16.20
C ALA A 135 -15.54 -5.75 -17.38
N LYS A 136 -16.70 -6.35 -17.57
CA LYS A 136 -17.64 -6.06 -18.67
C LYS A 136 -17.97 -4.58 -18.78
N GLU A 137 -18.20 -3.92 -17.64
CA GLU A 137 -18.54 -2.49 -17.56
C GLU A 137 -17.39 -1.58 -18.03
N ARG A 138 -16.16 -2.09 -18.06
CA ARG A 138 -14.97 -1.32 -18.42
C ARG A 138 -14.54 -1.47 -19.88
N VAL A 139 -15.10 -2.43 -20.61
CA VAL A 139 -14.70 -2.74 -22.00
C VAL A 139 -14.79 -1.52 -22.91
N SER A 140 -15.91 -0.78 -22.87
CA SER A 140 -16.12 0.39 -23.73
C SER A 140 -15.15 1.55 -23.46
N HIS A 141 -14.47 1.55 -22.32
CA HIS A 141 -13.41 2.53 -22.03
C HIS A 141 -12.10 2.20 -22.74
N TYR A 142 -11.88 0.94 -23.03
CA TYR A 142 -10.64 0.43 -23.64
C TYR A 142 -10.76 0.15 -25.14
N PHE A 143 -11.93 -0.28 -25.58
CA PHE A 143 -12.15 -0.76 -26.92
C PHE A 143 -13.47 -0.24 -27.51
N ASP A 144 -13.40 0.21 -28.76
CA ASP A 144 -14.58 0.53 -29.57
C ASP A 144 -14.99 -0.74 -30.37
N ASP A 145 -16.29 -1.10 -30.38
CA ASP A 145 -16.89 -2.18 -31.17
C ASP A 145 -16.13 -3.53 -31.13
N ILE A 146 -15.80 -3.98 -29.88
CA ILE A 146 -15.13 -5.26 -29.68
C ILE A 146 -16.13 -6.39 -29.45
N GLU A 147 -15.87 -7.56 -30.05
CA GLU A 147 -16.67 -8.76 -29.84
C GLU A 147 -16.30 -9.44 -28.52
N VAL A 148 -17.33 -9.76 -27.72
CA VAL A 148 -17.16 -10.53 -26.49
C VAL A 148 -17.18 -12.02 -26.85
N ILE A 149 -16.07 -12.70 -26.59
CA ILE A 149 -15.90 -14.14 -26.84
C ILE A 149 -16.58 -14.97 -25.75
N ASN A 150 -16.41 -14.56 -24.48
CA ASN A 150 -16.93 -15.27 -23.31
C ASN A 150 -17.24 -14.28 -22.18
N THR A 151 -18.14 -14.68 -21.29
CA THR A 151 -18.46 -13.95 -20.06
C THR A 151 -18.44 -14.93 -18.89
N ILE A 152 -17.70 -14.57 -17.82
CA ILE A 152 -17.55 -15.36 -16.61
C ILE A 152 -17.72 -14.46 -15.39
N LYS A 153 -17.93 -15.03 -14.23
CA LYS A 153 -17.86 -14.31 -12.96
C LYS A 153 -16.41 -14.25 -12.43
N GLY A 154 -16.11 -13.27 -11.59
CA GLY A 154 -14.81 -13.20 -10.93
C GLY A 154 -14.48 -14.45 -10.14
N SER A 155 -15.49 -15.10 -9.55
CA SER A 155 -15.32 -16.40 -8.86
C SER A 155 -14.70 -17.50 -9.76
N ASP A 156 -14.91 -17.44 -11.06
CA ASP A 156 -14.37 -18.43 -12.01
C ASP A 156 -12.89 -18.16 -12.35
N LEU A 157 -12.40 -16.97 -12.08
CA LEU A 157 -10.98 -16.59 -12.21
C LEU A 157 -10.17 -16.92 -10.95
N VAL A 158 -10.80 -17.03 -9.79
CA VAL A 158 -10.13 -17.29 -8.51
C VAL A 158 -9.32 -18.60 -8.57
N GLN A 159 -8.10 -18.54 -8.02
CA GLN A 159 -7.11 -19.64 -8.02
C GLN A 159 -6.46 -19.94 -9.39
N GLN A 160 -6.82 -19.24 -10.46
CA GLN A 160 -6.05 -19.33 -11.70
C GLN A 160 -4.66 -18.74 -11.50
N ARG A 161 -3.66 -19.34 -12.10
CA ARG A 161 -2.27 -18.90 -12.03
C ARG A 161 -1.90 -18.07 -13.25
N TYR A 162 -0.99 -17.12 -13.03
CA TYR A 162 -0.51 -16.27 -14.11
C TYR A 162 1.03 -16.12 -14.03
N LYS A 163 1.64 -15.76 -15.16
CA LYS A 163 3.08 -15.50 -15.25
C LYS A 163 3.39 -14.08 -14.75
N PRO A 164 4.36 -13.91 -13.83
CA PRO A 164 4.79 -12.57 -13.42
C PRO A 164 5.37 -11.79 -14.59
N VAL A 165 5.08 -10.50 -14.67
CA VAL A 165 5.61 -9.61 -15.73
C VAL A 165 7.10 -9.33 -15.51
N PHE A 166 7.54 -9.31 -14.25
CA PHE A 166 8.94 -9.14 -13.87
C PHE A 166 9.50 -10.43 -13.26
N PRO A 167 10.75 -10.81 -13.57
CA PRO A 167 11.30 -12.12 -13.18
C PRO A 167 11.85 -12.17 -11.75
N TYR A 168 11.95 -11.03 -11.05
CA TYR A 168 12.76 -10.89 -9.83
C TYR A 168 12.38 -11.83 -8.69
N PHE A 169 11.09 -12.11 -8.50
CA PHE A 169 10.56 -12.85 -7.35
C PHE A 169 9.77 -14.09 -7.78
N SER A 170 10.11 -14.69 -8.90
CA SER A 170 9.43 -15.89 -9.44
C SER A 170 9.49 -17.09 -8.47
N ASP A 171 10.46 -17.13 -7.57
CA ASP A 171 10.59 -18.16 -6.53
C ASP A 171 9.50 -18.07 -5.45
N GLN A 172 8.79 -16.93 -5.32
CA GLN A 172 7.67 -16.74 -4.39
C GLN A 172 6.44 -17.59 -4.75
N VAL A 173 6.43 -18.23 -5.90
CA VAL A 173 5.42 -19.23 -6.26
C VAL A 173 5.29 -20.34 -5.20
N LYS A 174 6.38 -20.72 -4.54
CA LYS A 174 6.40 -21.70 -3.44
C LYS A 174 5.69 -21.21 -2.18
N ASP A 175 5.56 -19.89 -2.01
CA ASP A 175 4.92 -19.23 -0.89
C ASP A 175 3.48 -18.78 -1.24
N GLY A 176 2.96 -19.25 -2.41
CA GLY A 176 1.58 -19.06 -2.86
C GLY A 176 1.35 -17.86 -3.78
N ALA A 177 2.41 -17.18 -4.26
CA ALA A 177 2.28 -16.03 -5.16
C ALA A 177 1.83 -16.40 -6.58
N PHE A 178 1.49 -15.37 -7.37
CA PHE A 178 1.10 -15.39 -8.78
C PHE A 178 -0.19 -16.15 -9.03
N VAL A 179 -1.18 -15.84 -8.20
CA VAL A 179 -2.52 -16.41 -8.24
C VAL A 179 -3.58 -15.31 -8.23
N VAL A 180 -4.72 -15.59 -8.84
CA VAL A 180 -5.89 -14.70 -8.80
C VAL A 180 -6.66 -14.94 -7.48
N LEU A 181 -6.92 -13.86 -6.76
CA LEU A 181 -7.67 -13.82 -5.50
C LEU A 181 -8.96 -13.03 -5.69
N SER A 182 -9.85 -13.04 -4.73
CA SER A 182 -11.04 -12.19 -4.74
C SER A 182 -11.24 -11.45 -3.43
N ASP A 183 -11.82 -10.25 -3.51
CA ASP A 183 -12.24 -9.48 -2.34
C ASP A 183 -13.30 -8.44 -2.75
N ASP A 184 -14.15 -8.07 -1.79
CA ASP A 184 -15.29 -7.17 -2.01
C ASP A 184 -14.88 -5.69 -2.23
N TYR A 185 -13.61 -5.32 -1.96
CA TYR A 185 -13.14 -3.95 -2.21
C TYR A 185 -12.92 -3.63 -3.69
N VAL A 186 -12.87 -4.67 -4.55
CA VAL A 186 -12.71 -4.48 -6.00
C VAL A 186 -14.00 -3.92 -6.59
N THR A 187 -13.88 -2.78 -7.29
CA THR A 187 -15.00 -2.11 -7.97
C THR A 187 -14.73 -1.93 -9.46
N THR A 188 -15.76 -1.50 -10.20
CA THR A 188 -15.68 -1.19 -11.62
C THR A 188 -15.74 0.31 -11.93
N ASP A 189 -15.62 1.16 -10.92
CA ASP A 189 -15.70 2.63 -11.08
C ASP A 189 -14.52 3.18 -11.89
N SER A 190 -13.36 2.55 -11.76
CA SER A 190 -12.13 2.92 -12.47
C SER A 190 -11.31 1.68 -12.86
N GLY A 191 -10.27 1.88 -13.69
CA GLY A 191 -9.37 0.82 -14.12
C GLY A 191 -10.07 -0.26 -14.97
N THR A 192 -9.74 -1.51 -14.72
CA THR A 192 -10.20 -2.69 -15.49
C THR A 192 -11.09 -3.63 -14.69
N GLY A 193 -11.31 -3.37 -13.40
CA GLY A 193 -11.96 -4.30 -12.47
C GLY A 193 -11.06 -5.44 -11.98
N LEU A 194 -9.77 -5.40 -12.32
CA LEU A 194 -8.74 -6.28 -11.77
C LEU A 194 -7.68 -5.43 -11.09
N VAL A 195 -7.29 -5.78 -9.88
CA VAL A 195 -6.36 -5.01 -9.06
C VAL A 195 -5.09 -5.81 -8.80
N HIS A 196 -3.95 -5.24 -9.17
CA HIS A 196 -2.63 -5.78 -8.85
C HIS A 196 -2.37 -5.71 -7.33
N GLN A 197 -1.79 -6.77 -6.79
CA GLN A 197 -1.48 -6.89 -5.36
C GLN A 197 0.02 -6.83 -5.12
N ALA A 198 0.46 -5.83 -4.39
CA ALA A 198 1.82 -5.69 -3.87
C ALA A 198 1.77 -5.50 -2.35
N PRO A 199 1.74 -6.58 -1.55
CA PRO A 199 1.41 -6.55 -0.12
C PRO A 199 2.36 -5.69 0.74
N ALA A 200 3.54 -5.38 0.22
CA ALA A 200 4.45 -4.46 0.90
C ALA A 200 4.08 -2.98 0.72
N PHE A 201 3.16 -2.63 -0.19
CA PHE A 201 2.85 -1.26 -0.58
C PHE A 201 1.35 -0.92 -0.53
N GLY A 202 0.48 -1.90 -0.28
CA GLY A 202 -0.96 -1.73 -0.11
C GLY A 202 -1.47 -2.39 1.18
N GLU A 203 -2.27 -1.67 1.97
CA GLU A 203 -2.87 -2.22 3.20
C GLU A 203 -3.90 -3.30 2.87
N ASP A 204 -4.76 -3.04 1.87
CA ASP A 204 -5.73 -4.02 1.38
C ASP A 204 -5.04 -5.21 0.73
N ASP A 205 -3.98 -4.98 -0.04
CA ASP A 205 -3.18 -6.04 -0.66
C ASP A 205 -2.64 -7.00 0.41
N LEU A 206 -2.06 -6.45 1.49
CA LEU A 206 -1.54 -7.24 2.60
C LEU A 206 -2.65 -8.00 3.33
N ARG A 207 -3.82 -7.38 3.52
CA ARG A 207 -4.98 -8.00 4.16
C ARG A 207 -5.51 -9.17 3.32
N VAL A 208 -5.71 -8.95 2.04
CA VAL A 208 -6.22 -9.97 1.10
C VAL A 208 -5.28 -11.16 1.01
N ILE A 209 -4.01 -10.93 0.74
CA ILE A 209 -3.00 -12.01 0.65
C ILE A 209 -2.96 -12.84 1.93
N LYS A 210 -2.98 -12.21 3.10
CA LYS A 210 -3.01 -12.91 4.39
C LYS A 210 -4.29 -13.72 4.61
N SER A 211 -5.45 -13.23 4.16
CA SER A 211 -6.73 -13.95 4.32
C SER A 211 -6.76 -15.27 3.53
N TYR A 212 -5.98 -15.36 2.44
CA TYR A 212 -5.79 -16.58 1.66
C TYR A 212 -4.65 -17.47 2.19
N GLY A 213 -4.01 -17.11 3.30
CA GLY A 213 -2.90 -17.90 3.88
C GLY A 213 -1.60 -17.84 3.06
N ILE A 214 -1.49 -16.90 2.14
CA ILE A 214 -0.29 -16.71 1.33
C ILE A 214 0.76 -16.01 2.19
N SER A 215 1.96 -16.58 2.26
CA SER A 215 3.09 -16.04 3.04
C SER A 215 4.06 -15.20 2.22
N ALA A 216 3.92 -15.20 0.89
CA ALA A 216 4.74 -14.41 -0.01
C ALA A 216 4.71 -12.92 0.35
N MET A 217 5.87 -12.31 0.51
CA MET A 217 6.01 -10.88 0.77
C MET A 217 7.40 -10.40 0.36
N VAL A 218 7.45 -9.43 -0.54
CA VAL A 218 8.68 -8.81 -1.02
C VAL A 218 8.60 -7.30 -0.87
N CYS A 219 9.68 -6.67 -0.44
CA CYS A 219 9.73 -5.23 -0.22
C CYS A 219 11.07 -4.65 -0.71
N PRO A 220 11.32 -4.63 -2.03
CA PRO A 220 12.59 -4.22 -2.62
C PRO A 220 12.75 -2.69 -2.70
N VAL A 221 12.24 -1.97 -1.73
CA VAL A 221 12.34 -0.50 -1.64
C VAL A 221 12.81 -0.14 -0.25
N ASP A 222 13.83 0.68 -0.12
CA ASP A 222 14.40 1.12 1.15
C ASP A 222 13.55 2.22 1.82
N LEU A 223 14.00 2.72 2.98
CA LEU A 223 13.30 3.79 3.71
C LEU A 223 13.37 5.16 3.03
N HIS A 224 14.24 5.30 2.04
CA HIS A 224 14.38 6.52 1.22
C HIS A 224 13.64 6.42 -0.11
N GLY A 225 12.84 5.36 -0.31
CA GLY A 225 12.06 5.14 -1.52
C GLY A 225 12.89 4.74 -2.73
N LYS A 226 14.07 4.13 -2.52
CA LYS A 226 14.92 3.64 -3.59
C LYS A 226 14.84 2.14 -3.70
N PHE A 227 14.84 1.64 -4.93
CA PHE A 227 14.93 0.21 -5.19
C PHE A 227 16.23 -0.37 -4.66
N THR A 228 16.14 -1.55 -4.03
CA THR A 228 17.29 -2.35 -3.59
C THR A 228 17.85 -3.17 -4.77
N ASP A 229 18.99 -3.83 -4.54
CA ASP A 229 19.63 -4.71 -5.55
C ASP A 229 18.80 -5.94 -5.91
N GLU A 230 17.74 -6.26 -5.15
CA GLU A 230 16.79 -7.32 -5.46
C GLU A 230 16.04 -7.07 -6.79
N VAL A 231 15.92 -5.81 -7.18
CA VAL A 231 15.33 -5.37 -8.47
C VAL A 231 16.44 -4.71 -9.29
N SER A 232 17.34 -5.53 -9.81
CA SER A 232 18.64 -5.13 -10.39
C SER A 232 18.55 -4.05 -11.46
N ASP A 233 17.54 -4.10 -12.33
CA ASP A 233 17.41 -3.14 -13.46
C ASP A 233 17.06 -1.72 -13.00
N PHE A 234 16.53 -1.58 -11.77
CA PHE A 234 16.11 -0.30 -11.18
C PHE A 234 16.86 0.02 -9.89
N SER A 235 17.86 -0.77 -9.50
CA SER A 235 18.61 -0.62 -8.26
C SER A 235 19.12 0.81 -8.06
N GLY A 236 18.94 1.33 -6.83
CA GLY A 236 19.33 2.68 -6.43
C GLY A 236 18.45 3.82 -6.96
N MET A 237 17.52 3.54 -7.89
CA MET A 237 16.60 4.55 -8.40
C MET A 237 15.49 4.86 -7.40
N TYR A 238 15.11 6.13 -7.29
CA TYR A 238 13.89 6.52 -6.58
C TYR A 238 12.65 5.99 -7.32
N VAL A 239 11.68 5.47 -6.59
CA VAL A 239 10.54 4.73 -7.17
C VAL A 239 9.77 5.53 -8.23
N LYS A 240 9.46 6.80 -7.99
CA LYS A 240 8.76 7.61 -8.98
C LYS A 240 9.61 7.95 -10.22
N ASP A 241 10.94 8.02 -10.07
CA ASP A 241 11.85 8.22 -11.21
C ASP A 241 11.98 6.94 -12.05
N ALA A 242 11.77 5.78 -11.44
CA ALA A 242 11.80 4.49 -12.12
C ALA A 242 10.56 4.24 -12.98
N ASP A 243 9.42 4.89 -12.74
CA ASP A 243 8.17 4.69 -13.49
C ASP A 243 8.39 4.72 -15.01
N LYS A 244 9.19 5.68 -15.50
CA LYS A 244 9.48 5.79 -16.94
C LYS A 244 10.17 4.52 -17.48
N LYS A 245 11.19 4.02 -16.77
CA LYS A 245 11.92 2.81 -17.20
C LYS A 245 11.09 1.55 -17.09
N ILE A 246 10.24 1.47 -16.06
CA ILE A 246 9.28 0.38 -15.89
C ILE A 246 8.29 0.35 -17.06
N ILE A 247 7.77 1.51 -17.46
CA ILE A 247 6.88 1.62 -18.62
C ILE A 247 7.61 1.24 -19.92
N GLU A 248 8.86 1.65 -20.09
CA GLU A 248 9.71 1.25 -21.24
C GLU A 248 9.91 -0.27 -21.27
N TYR A 249 10.16 -0.90 -20.11
CA TYR A 249 10.27 -2.35 -19.97
C TYR A 249 8.97 -3.06 -20.36
N LEU A 250 7.82 -2.58 -19.87
CA LEU A 250 6.50 -3.15 -20.19
C LEU A 250 6.19 -3.08 -21.71
N LYS A 251 6.58 -1.98 -22.36
CA LYS A 251 6.45 -1.82 -23.84
C LYS A 251 7.33 -2.82 -24.58
N ALA A 252 8.60 -2.93 -24.17
CA ALA A 252 9.55 -3.84 -24.82
C ALA A 252 9.16 -5.32 -24.72
N ASN A 253 8.45 -5.70 -23.64
CA ASN A 253 7.98 -7.06 -23.42
C ASN A 253 6.53 -7.30 -23.88
N ASN A 254 5.91 -6.36 -24.62
CA ASN A 254 4.53 -6.44 -25.08
C ASN A 254 3.51 -6.72 -23.97
N SER A 255 3.80 -6.26 -22.75
CA SER A 255 2.93 -6.39 -21.58
C SER A 255 2.12 -5.13 -21.28
N LEU A 256 2.34 -4.04 -22.00
CA LEU A 256 1.60 -2.79 -21.83
C LEU A 256 0.42 -2.75 -22.82
N LEU A 257 -0.81 -2.71 -22.31
CA LEU A 257 -2.00 -2.49 -23.11
C LEU A 257 -2.25 -1.00 -23.34
N ARG A 258 -2.17 -0.18 -22.27
CA ARG A 258 -2.49 1.24 -22.33
C ARG A 258 -1.63 2.05 -21.34
N GLN A 259 -1.29 3.26 -21.73
CA GLN A 259 -0.65 4.25 -20.86
C GLN A 259 -1.45 5.55 -20.91
N GLU A 260 -1.71 6.11 -19.75
CA GLU A 260 -2.45 7.36 -19.56
C GLU A 260 -1.71 8.26 -18.57
N VAL A 261 -2.13 9.51 -18.49
CA VAL A 261 -1.73 10.43 -17.41
C VAL A 261 -3.01 10.81 -16.68
N ILE A 262 -3.02 10.60 -15.38
CA ILE A 262 -4.16 10.96 -14.54
C ILE A 262 -3.81 12.14 -13.66
N GLN A 263 -4.80 12.99 -13.40
CA GLN A 263 -4.73 14.02 -12.37
C GLN A 263 -5.49 13.54 -11.16
N HIS A 264 -4.82 13.51 -10.02
CA HIS A 264 -5.41 13.06 -8.76
C HIS A 264 -4.78 13.75 -7.56
N SER A 265 -5.45 13.67 -6.42
CA SER A 265 -4.95 14.18 -5.15
C SER A 265 -4.01 13.16 -4.52
N TYR A 266 -2.79 13.57 -4.17
CA TYR A 266 -1.73 12.70 -3.65
C TYR A 266 -1.15 13.23 -2.33
N PRO A 267 -0.90 12.36 -1.33
CA PRO A 267 -0.40 12.80 -0.03
C PRO A 267 1.10 13.17 -0.07
N TYR A 268 1.41 14.31 0.52
CA TYR A 268 2.78 14.81 0.69
C TYR A 268 3.13 14.92 2.16
N CYS A 269 4.40 14.72 2.46
CA CYS A 269 4.92 14.95 3.80
C CYS A 269 4.82 16.44 4.17
N TYR A 270 4.10 16.76 5.24
CA TYR A 270 3.90 18.14 5.67
C TYR A 270 5.20 18.83 6.14
N ARG A 271 6.24 18.06 6.52
CA ARG A 271 7.54 18.59 6.96
C ARG A 271 8.51 18.82 5.80
N SER A 272 8.60 17.88 4.86
CA SER A 272 9.57 17.94 3.77
C SER A 272 8.98 18.39 2.44
N ASN A 273 7.65 18.45 2.34
CA ASN A 273 6.90 18.72 1.10
C ASN A 273 7.31 17.79 -0.06
N THR A 274 7.57 16.52 0.26
CA THR A 274 7.87 15.45 -0.71
C THR A 274 6.75 14.43 -0.73
N PRO A 275 6.51 13.73 -1.87
CA PRO A 275 5.47 12.72 -1.94
C PRO A 275 5.73 11.58 -0.95
N LEU A 276 4.65 11.10 -0.33
CA LEU A 276 4.69 9.91 0.51
C LEU A 276 4.59 8.65 -0.34
N ILE A 277 5.11 7.54 0.16
CA ILE A 277 4.77 6.20 -0.33
C ILE A 277 4.18 5.39 0.82
N TYR A 278 3.35 4.40 0.50
CA TYR A 278 2.97 3.39 1.47
C TYR A 278 3.98 2.25 1.41
N ARG A 279 4.43 1.78 2.58
CA ARG A 279 5.44 0.73 2.68
C ARG A 279 5.24 -0.10 3.94
N ALA A 280 5.47 -1.40 3.82
CA ALA A 280 5.51 -2.32 4.95
C ALA A 280 6.68 -1.99 5.89
N ILE A 281 6.35 -1.70 7.14
CA ILE A 281 7.31 -1.32 8.19
C ILE A 281 7.20 -2.33 9.34
N PRO A 282 8.29 -3.04 9.68
CA PRO A 282 8.33 -3.85 10.90
C PRO A 282 8.37 -2.94 12.12
N SER A 283 7.56 -3.25 13.13
CA SER A 283 7.52 -2.49 14.37
C SER A 283 6.95 -3.33 15.52
N TRP A 284 6.94 -2.75 16.71
CA TRP A 284 6.32 -3.32 17.89
C TRP A 284 4.91 -2.79 18.06
N TYR A 285 4.00 -3.70 18.38
CA TYR A 285 2.56 -3.41 18.50
C TYR A 285 2.00 -3.92 19.81
N VAL A 286 0.94 -3.26 20.29
CA VAL A 286 0.13 -3.71 21.42
C VAL A 286 -1.14 -4.34 20.88
N ARG A 287 -1.53 -5.54 21.39
CA ARG A 287 -2.77 -6.25 21.02
C ARG A 287 -4.00 -5.56 21.60
N VAL A 288 -4.24 -4.31 21.25
CA VAL A 288 -5.37 -3.53 21.79
C VAL A 288 -6.72 -4.19 21.49
N THR A 289 -6.84 -4.87 20.35
CA THR A 289 -8.07 -5.57 19.95
C THR A 289 -8.52 -6.62 20.95
N ASP A 290 -7.58 -7.26 21.66
CA ASP A 290 -7.88 -8.33 22.61
C ASP A 290 -8.55 -7.81 23.91
N PHE A 291 -8.39 -6.53 24.20
CA PHE A 291 -8.93 -5.93 25.44
C PHE A 291 -9.67 -4.61 25.23
N LYS A 292 -9.95 -4.21 23.97
CA LYS A 292 -10.63 -2.93 23.69
C LYS A 292 -12.00 -2.83 24.36
N HIS A 293 -12.73 -3.95 24.51
CA HIS A 293 -14.00 -4.00 25.22
C HIS A 293 -13.86 -3.55 26.69
N LYS A 294 -12.78 -3.97 27.38
CA LYS A 294 -12.48 -3.52 28.77
C LYS A 294 -12.17 -2.04 28.85
N LEU A 295 -11.55 -1.48 27.78
CA LEU A 295 -11.28 -0.03 27.72
C LEU A 295 -12.58 0.75 27.53
N ILE A 296 -13.49 0.25 26.68
CA ILE A 296 -14.83 0.85 26.48
C ILE A 296 -15.62 0.83 27.78
N ASP A 297 -15.74 -0.35 28.41
CA ASP A 297 -16.46 -0.52 29.69
C ASP A 297 -15.90 0.39 30.79
N ALA A 298 -14.57 0.52 30.87
CA ALA A 298 -13.94 1.40 31.84
C ALA A 298 -14.18 2.89 31.54
N ASN A 299 -14.21 3.27 30.25
CA ASN A 299 -14.46 4.63 29.83
C ASN A 299 -15.92 5.06 30.12
N GLU A 300 -16.89 4.15 29.99
CA GLU A 300 -18.29 4.42 30.33
C GLU A 300 -18.52 4.67 31.83
N GLN A 301 -17.57 4.28 32.70
CA GLN A 301 -17.61 4.53 34.15
C GLN A 301 -16.98 5.86 34.56
N ILE A 302 -16.42 6.60 33.63
CA ILE A 302 -15.82 7.93 33.86
C ILE A 302 -16.94 8.97 33.85
N ASN A 303 -17.11 9.69 34.97
CA ASN A 303 -18.10 10.77 35.12
C ASN A 303 -17.54 12.12 34.62
#